data_482daf9770918d86a8837c5ad7c0524f
#
_entry.id   482daf9770918d86a8837c5ad7c0524f
#
_cell.length_a   1.000
_cell.length_b   1.000
_cell.length_c   1.000
_cell.angle_alpha   90.00
_cell.angle_beta   90.00
_cell.angle_gamma   90.00
#
_symmetry.space_group_name_H-M   'P 1'
#
loop_
_entity.id
_entity.type
_entity.pdbx_description
1 polymer ?
#
loop_
_entity_poly.entity_id
_entity_poly.type
_entity_poly.pdbx_seq_one_letter_code
_entity_poly.pdbx_strand_id
1 'polypeptide(L)'
;MKMTIIYALLSVFFGVYGTTASASNTNQVSQNLETAIPQQKQIVIGNWDEFNSRKIDRLIQEAKQKPAHSLYAVFDFDNTTAFLDIEEATLIYQLENLKFSMKPEILKEIIYKDIPPSNFNSDYNNKNHQPVNINLIGQDIIDSYTWLYNNYSGFAGNKTLDEIKKNSNYMNFIVKMRYLYDAIGGSFDHEVSYPWVTYLFSGMSKKEVADLVHDTIEWQNNQPIGKVTWVSPADMAGRAGIVSVTWKNGFRLIPEMQTLYKNLQQAGVDVYVISASALDVIKSIVTTEKYGFSVPESHVYAMHPLYDKEGRLTHSLDPYYPQTQGKGKTETIKKFIQQHYKNTGPILVAGDSEGDQNMMSDFNDTKLVLIINRLRSSDTIIGELSAKAVRDYNKDDAKILLQGRDENKGEFLPSQSSILMGTNNKVSLP
;
A
#
# COMPACT_ATOMS: atom_id res chain seq x y z
N MET A 1 -36.65 28.56 -20.02
CA MET A 1 -36.20 29.84 -20.59
C MET A 1 -34.94 29.56 -21.36
N LYS A 2 -35.01 29.64 -22.68
CA LYS A 2 -33.91 29.35 -23.64
C LYS A 2 -33.01 30.56 -23.78
N MET A 3 -31.71 30.37 -23.87
CA MET A 3 -30.76 31.28 -24.58
C MET A 3 -29.47 30.47 -24.84
N THR A 4 -29.20 30.01 -25.96
CA THR A 4 -28.75 30.45 -27.28
C THR A 4 -27.26 30.79 -27.31
N ILE A 5 -26.59 29.96 -28.05
CA ILE A 5 -25.17 29.91 -28.47
C ILE A 5 -24.84 31.07 -29.41
N ILE A 6 -23.65 31.66 -29.34
CA ILE A 6 -23.06 32.42 -30.43
C ILE A 6 -21.61 31.95 -30.67
N TYR A 7 -21.39 31.41 -31.88
CA TYR A 7 -20.09 31.20 -32.51
C TYR A 7 -19.65 32.50 -33.19
N ALA A 8 -18.38 32.84 -33.15
CA ALA A 8 -17.75 33.81 -34.08
C ALA A 8 -16.48 33.20 -34.67
N LEU A 9 -16.56 32.88 -35.93
CA LEU A 9 -15.45 32.66 -36.85
C LEU A 9 -14.95 34.04 -37.33
N LEU A 10 -13.61 34.20 -37.48
CA LEU A 10 -13.08 35.12 -38.47
C LEU A 10 -11.78 34.60 -39.08
N SER A 11 -11.75 34.65 -40.36
CA SER A 11 -10.86 34.13 -41.39
C SER A 11 -9.68 35.05 -41.71
N VAL A 12 -8.57 34.40 -42.01
CA VAL A 12 -7.56 34.57 -43.11
C VAL A 12 -7.37 35.95 -43.74
N PHE A 13 -6.10 36.41 -43.82
CA PHE A 13 -5.57 37.16 -45.00
C PHE A 13 -4.12 36.76 -45.29
N PHE A 14 -3.90 36.41 -46.57
CA PHE A 14 -2.63 36.23 -47.27
C PHE A 14 -2.04 37.59 -47.71
N GLY A 15 -0.74 37.70 -47.66
CA GLY A 15 -0.01 38.82 -48.32
C GLY A 15 1.38 38.35 -48.75
N VAL A 16 1.54 38.21 -50.07
CA VAL A 16 2.80 37.91 -50.77
C VAL A 16 3.37 39.20 -51.36
N TYR A 17 4.68 39.33 -51.45
CA TYR A 17 5.61 40.07 -52.31
C TYR A 17 6.78 40.59 -51.47
N GLY A 18 8.05 40.53 -51.85
CA GLY A 18 8.73 40.33 -53.10
C GLY A 18 10.26 40.48 -52.85
N THR A 19 10.99 39.96 -53.77
CA THR A 19 12.43 39.78 -53.90
C THR A 19 13.28 41.09 -53.88
N THR A 20 14.50 41.01 -53.27
CA THR A 20 15.73 41.53 -53.95
C THR A 20 16.97 40.83 -53.35
N ALA A 21 17.86 40.44 -54.25
CA ALA A 21 19.17 39.86 -54.00
C ALA A 21 20.24 40.92 -53.77
N SER A 22 21.24 40.68 -52.93
CA SER A 22 22.64 41.07 -53.24
C SER A 22 23.67 40.51 -52.27
N ALA A 23 24.62 39.74 -52.83
CA ALA A 23 26.08 39.65 -52.63
C ALA A 23 26.66 39.31 -51.21
N SER A 24 27.21 38.11 -51.17
CA SER A 24 28.53 37.63 -50.67
C SER A 24 29.20 38.34 -49.49
N ASN A 25 29.37 37.54 -48.42
CA ASN A 25 30.64 37.49 -47.70
C ASN A 25 30.83 36.09 -47.06
N THR A 26 31.91 35.44 -47.50
CA THR A 26 32.42 34.18 -46.96
C THR A 26 32.97 34.41 -45.56
N ASN A 27 32.33 33.80 -44.54
CA ASN A 27 33.00 33.52 -43.28
C ASN A 27 32.74 32.06 -42.96
N GLN A 28 33.82 31.29 -42.91
CA GLN A 28 33.86 29.93 -42.43
C GLN A 28 33.42 29.91 -40.97
N VAL A 29 32.20 29.46 -40.73
CA VAL A 29 31.76 29.04 -39.40
C VAL A 29 31.97 27.54 -39.32
N SER A 30 32.93 27.14 -38.51
CA SER A 30 33.15 25.76 -38.06
C SER A 30 31.81 25.21 -37.52
N GLN A 31 31.20 24.32 -38.27
CA GLN A 31 30.07 23.54 -37.79
C GLN A 31 30.61 22.58 -36.71
N ASN A 32 30.43 22.96 -35.43
CA ASN A 32 30.38 21.98 -34.35
C ASN A 32 29.16 21.11 -34.61
N LEU A 33 29.40 19.92 -35.16
CA LEU A 33 28.47 18.81 -35.09
C LEU A 33 28.39 18.37 -33.61
N GLU A 34 27.56 19.04 -32.85
CA GLU A 34 27.00 18.39 -31.67
C GLU A 34 26.21 17.19 -32.19
N THR A 35 26.82 16.01 -32.09
CA THR A 35 26.12 14.73 -32.22
C THR A 35 25.04 14.72 -31.14
N ALA A 36 23.81 15.08 -31.52
CA ALA A 36 22.65 14.89 -30.68
C ALA A 36 22.62 13.41 -30.29
N ILE A 37 22.99 13.09 -29.05
CA ILE A 37 22.75 11.76 -28.45
C ILE A 37 21.26 11.53 -28.61
N PRO A 38 20.80 10.44 -29.26
CA PRO A 38 19.38 10.17 -29.39
C PRO A 38 18.79 10.18 -27.99
N GLN A 39 17.83 11.08 -27.72
CA GLN A 39 17.09 11.06 -26.46
C GLN A 39 16.47 9.68 -26.33
N GLN A 40 17.02 8.85 -25.45
CA GLN A 40 16.56 7.52 -25.19
C GLN A 40 15.12 7.65 -24.67
N LYS A 41 14.16 7.04 -25.38
CA LYS A 41 12.73 7.12 -25.01
C LYS A 41 12.58 6.64 -23.57
N GLN A 42 12.09 7.51 -22.70
CA GLN A 42 11.84 7.20 -21.30
C GLN A 42 10.87 6.01 -21.19
N ILE A 43 11.23 5.01 -20.39
CA ILE A 43 10.46 3.76 -20.20
C ILE A 43 9.48 3.92 -19.05
N VAL A 44 9.95 4.42 -17.89
CA VAL A 44 9.05 4.71 -16.77
C VAL A 44 8.45 6.08 -16.91
N ILE A 45 7.11 6.15 -16.88
CA ILE A 45 6.31 7.35 -17.10
C ILE A 45 5.55 7.67 -15.81
N GLY A 46 5.31 8.94 -15.54
CA GLY A 46 4.57 9.44 -14.39
C GLY A 46 5.37 10.40 -13.53
N ASN A 47 4.94 10.62 -12.31
CA ASN A 47 5.51 11.58 -11.36
C ASN A 47 6.74 11.02 -10.62
N TRP A 48 7.63 10.34 -11.34
CA TRP A 48 8.91 9.90 -10.79
C TRP A 48 9.85 11.07 -10.56
N ASP A 49 10.66 10.98 -9.48
CA ASP A 49 11.88 11.79 -9.41
C ASP A 49 12.74 11.50 -10.64
N GLU A 50 13.31 12.56 -11.23
CA GLU A 50 14.05 12.46 -12.51
C GLU A 50 15.27 11.55 -12.42
N PHE A 51 16.01 11.59 -11.30
CA PHE A 51 17.15 10.71 -11.10
C PHE A 51 16.70 9.26 -10.93
N ASN A 52 15.61 9.03 -10.17
CA ASN A 52 15.06 7.72 -9.97
C ASN A 52 14.60 7.09 -11.30
N SER A 53 13.88 7.85 -12.13
CA SER A 53 13.42 7.36 -13.43
C SER A 53 14.57 6.96 -14.33
N ARG A 54 15.65 7.78 -14.42
CA ARG A 54 16.84 7.44 -15.21
C ARG A 54 17.54 6.15 -14.73
N LYS A 55 17.63 5.97 -13.40
CA LYS A 55 18.25 4.77 -12.82
C LYS A 55 17.44 3.52 -13.09
N ILE A 56 16.12 3.61 -12.96
CA ILE A 56 15.18 2.50 -13.24
C ILE A 56 15.18 2.18 -14.74
N ASP A 57 15.15 3.19 -15.61
CA ASP A 57 15.23 3.00 -17.06
C ASP A 57 16.49 2.25 -17.47
N ARG A 58 17.66 2.67 -16.90
CA ARG A 58 18.94 1.97 -17.13
C ARG A 58 18.87 0.51 -16.70
N LEU A 59 18.35 0.24 -15.50
CA LEU A 59 18.19 -1.14 -15.00
C LEU A 59 17.33 -1.99 -15.94
N ILE A 60 16.21 -1.47 -16.42
CA ILE A 60 15.32 -2.15 -17.36
C ILE A 60 16.02 -2.42 -18.71
N GLN A 61 16.80 -1.45 -19.22
CA GLN A 61 17.58 -1.63 -20.44
C GLN A 61 18.65 -2.71 -20.29
N GLU A 62 19.37 -2.73 -19.17
CA GLU A 62 20.36 -3.76 -18.86
C GLU A 62 19.72 -5.15 -18.73
N ALA A 63 18.53 -5.22 -18.12
CA ALA A 63 17.78 -6.48 -17.98
C ALA A 63 17.36 -7.05 -19.33
N LYS A 64 16.94 -6.23 -20.30
CA LYS A 64 16.60 -6.66 -21.68
C LYS A 64 17.76 -7.36 -22.42
N GLN A 65 19.01 -7.16 -21.97
CA GLN A 65 20.18 -7.81 -22.56
C GLN A 65 20.49 -9.17 -21.90
N LYS A 66 19.71 -9.58 -20.92
CA LYS A 66 19.85 -10.87 -20.23
C LYS A 66 18.80 -11.86 -20.72
N PRO A 67 19.04 -13.17 -20.55
CA PRO A 67 17.99 -14.16 -20.82
C PRO A 67 16.72 -13.84 -20.03
N ALA A 68 15.56 -13.96 -20.69
CA ALA A 68 14.27 -13.78 -20.01
C ALA A 68 14.15 -14.75 -18.82
N HIS A 69 13.53 -14.32 -17.74
CA HIS A 69 13.32 -15.09 -16.51
C HIS A 69 14.63 -15.51 -15.79
N SER A 70 15.75 -14.80 -16.05
CA SER A 70 17.01 -15.00 -15.34
C SER A 70 17.26 -13.99 -14.21
N LEU A 71 16.38 -13.00 -14.10
CA LEU A 71 16.42 -11.91 -13.13
C LEU A 71 15.04 -11.73 -12.48
N TYR A 72 15.03 -11.24 -11.25
CA TYR A 72 13.78 -10.94 -10.56
C TYR A 72 13.86 -9.65 -9.76
N ALA A 73 12.68 -9.06 -9.53
CA ALA A 73 12.46 -7.90 -8.67
C ALA A 73 11.44 -8.23 -7.59
N VAL A 74 11.57 -7.63 -6.42
CA VAL A 74 10.70 -7.85 -5.26
C VAL A 74 10.10 -6.54 -4.79
N PHE A 75 8.80 -6.54 -4.59
CA PHE A 75 8.03 -5.37 -4.15
C PHE A 75 7.22 -5.70 -2.90
N ASP A 76 7.24 -4.79 -1.95
CA ASP A 76 6.18 -4.67 -0.97
C ASP A 76 4.92 -4.10 -1.62
N PHE A 77 3.74 -4.28 -0.99
CA PHE A 77 2.49 -3.81 -1.57
C PHE A 77 1.96 -2.54 -0.91
N ASP A 78 1.65 -2.60 0.38
CA ASP A 78 0.99 -1.53 1.11
C ASP A 78 1.92 -0.34 1.33
N ASN A 79 1.45 0.87 0.99
CA ASN A 79 2.27 2.09 1.00
C ASN A 79 3.49 2.11 0.06
N THR A 80 3.78 1.03 -0.65
CA THR A 80 4.84 0.88 -1.64
C THR A 80 4.29 0.83 -3.07
N THR A 81 3.56 -0.23 -3.39
CA THR A 81 2.90 -0.45 -4.69
C THR A 81 1.56 0.28 -4.76
N ALA A 82 0.92 0.45 -3.62
CA ALA A 82 -0.29 1.24 -3.44
C ALA A 82 -0.06 2.40 -2.45
N PHE A 83 -0.92 3.39 -2.51
CA PHE A 83 -1.01 4.45 -1.50
C PHE A 83 -1.95 4.00 -0.40
N LEU A 84 -1.49 4.03 0.84
CA LEU A 84 -2.08 3.45 2.04
C LEU A 84 -2.12 1.90 2.01
N ASP A 85 -2.81 1.34 2.97
CA ASP A 85 -2.86 -0.09 3.26
C ASP A 85 -4.22 -0.65 2.83
N ILE A 86 -4.20 -1.71 2.00
CA ILE A 86 -5.43 -2.32 1.50
C ILE A 86 -6.13 -3.16 2.56
N GLU A 87 -5.40 -3.81 3.46
CA GLU A 87 -6.00 -4.63 4.52
C GLU A 87 -6.69 -3.73 5.54
N GLU A 88 -6.07 -2.59 5.90
CA GLU A 88 -6.70 -1.56 6.73
C GLU A 88 -7.95 -0.98 6.06
N ALA A 89 -7.87 -0.63 4.76
CA ALA A 89 -9.01 -0.14 4.00
C ALA A 89 -10.15 -1.18 3.93
N THR A 90 -9.79 -2.47 3.78
CA THR A 90 -10.75 -3.57 3.78
C THR A 90 -11.41 -3.75 5.14
N LEU A 91 -10.65 -3.62 6.23
CA LEU A 91 -11.21 -3.64 7.59
C LEU A 91 -12.25 -2.53 7.78
N ILE A 92 -11.95 -1.30 7.33
CA ILE A 92 -12.91 -0.19 7.42
C ILE A 92 -14.19 -0.51 6.64
N TYR A 93 -14.05 -1.02 5.41
CA TYR A 93 -15.20 -1.41 4.59
C TYR A 93 -16.02 -2.55 5.23
N GLN A 94 -15.33 -3.56 5.80
CA GLN A 94 -15.99 -4.63 6.57
C GLN A 94 -16.78 -4.09 7.76
N LEU A 95 -16.19 -3.18 8.53
CA LEU A 95 -16.82 -2.56 9.68
C LEU A 95 -18.06 -1.75 9.28
N GLU A 96 -17.94 -0.87 8.29
CA GLU A 96 -19.05 -0.01 7.85
C GLU A 96 -20.22 -0.80 7.25
N ASN A 97 -19.94 -1.95 6.64
CA ASN A 97 -20.93 -2.76 5.94
C ASN A 97 -21.24 -4.09 6.64
N LEU A 98 -20.68 -4.34 7.82
CA LEU A 98 -20.79 -5.57 8.60
C LEU A 98 -20.50 -6.83 7.75
N LYS A 99 -19.44 -6.78 6.94
CA LYS A 99 -19.02 -7.86 6.04
C LYS A 99 -18.12 -8.86 6.76
N PHE A 100 -18.70 -9.65 7.66
CA PHE A 100 -18.03 -10.71 8.41
C PHE A 100 -18.75 -12.03 8.21
N SER A 101 -17.99 -13.14 8.18
CA SER A 101 -18.55 -14.51 8.03
C SER A 101 -18.49 -15.31 9.32
N MET A 102 -18.02 -14.72 10.41
CA MET A 102 -17.84 -15.42 11.70
C MET A 102 -19.04 -15.24 12.62
N LYS A 103 -19.30 -16.28 13.45
CA LYS A 103 -20.25 -16.21 14.57
C LYS A 103 -19.62 -15.48 15.76
N PRO A 104 -20.41 -15.01 16.74
CA PRO A 104 -19.89 -14.32 17.94
C PRO A 104 -18.84 -15.12 18.71
N GLU A 105 -18.97 -16.46 18.77
CA GLU A 105 -18.02 -17.33 19.45
C GLU A 105 -16.64 -17.30 18.76
N ILE A 106 -16.62 -17.32 17.43
CA ILE A 106 -15.38 -17.27 16.66
C ILE A 106 -14.74 -15.86 16.77
N LEU A 107 -15.54 -14.79 16.70
CA LEU A 107 -15.02 -13.44 16.93
C LEU A 107 -14.39 -13.33 18.33
N LYS A 108 -15.02 -13.93 19.35
CA LYS A 108 -14.47 -13.96 20.71
C LYS A 108 -13.10 -14.64 20.76
N GLU A 109 -12.93 -15.77 20.09
CA GLU A 109 -11.64 -16.47 20.01
C GLU A 109 -10.59 -15.56 19.34
N ILE A 110 -10.92 -14.89 18.23
CA ILE A 110 -10.03 -14.01 17.49
C ILE A 110 -9.62 -12.78 18.32
N ILE A 111 -10.55 -12.14 19.00
CA ILE A 111 -10.30 -10.93 19.80
C ILE A 111 -9.19 -11.15 20.82
N TYR A 112 -9.20 -12.30 21.48
CA TYR A 112 -8.20 -12.60 22.53
C TYR A 112 -6.98 -13.37 22.02
N LYS A 113 -6.97 -13.77 20.73
CA LYS A 113 -5.94 -14.65 20.20
C LYS A 113 -4.57 -13.98 20.20
N ASP A 114 -3.67 -14.58 20.96
CA ASP A 114 -2.25 -14.18 21.04
C ASP A 114 -2.00 -12.72 21.50
N ILE A 115 -3.04 -12.03 22.03
CA ILE A 115 -2.93 -10.66 22.52
C ILE A 115 -2.57 -10.68 24.01
N PRO A 116 -1.45 -10.04 24.42
CA PRO A 116 -1.09 -9.92 25.84
C PRO A 116 -2.17 -9.21 26.65
N PRO A 117 -2.43 -9.64 27.92
CA PRO A 117 -3.47 -9.02 28.76
C PRO A 117 -3.04 -7.68 29.39
N SER A 118 -1.81 -7.24 29.15
CA SER A 118 -1.31 -5.95 29.62
C SER A 118 -2.08 -4.77 29.05
N ASN A 119 -1.99 -3.62 29.69
CA ASN A 119 -2.56 -2.39 29.16
C ASN A 119 -1.87 -2.02 27.84
N PHE A 120 -2.64 -1.47 26.92
CA PHE A 120 -2.11 -0.84 25.72
C PHE A 120 -1.26 0.40 26.11
N ASN A 121 -0.44 0.90 25.18
CA ASN A 121 0.33 2.11 25.38
C ASN A 121 -0.57 3.28 25.79
N SER A 122 -0.02 4.24 26.52
CA SER A 122 -0.76 5.40 27.07
C SER A 122 -1.49 6.24 26.02
N ASP A 123 -1.02 6.20 24.77
CA ASP A 123 -1.67 6.88 23.62
C ASP A 123 -3.06 6.29 23.31
N TYR A 124 -3.30 5.07 23.78
CA TYR A 124 -4.57 4.36 23.69
C TYR A 124 -5.39 4.37 24.99
N ASN A 125 -5.13 5.30 25.89
CA ASN A 125 -6.03 5.52 27.02
C ASN A 125 -7.39 6.02 26.53
N ASN A 126 -8.46 5.67 27.27
CA ASN A 126 -9.81 6.14 26.94
C ASN A 126 -9.94 7.68 27.13
N LYS A 127 -11.09 8.24 26.79
CA LYS A 127 -11.35 9.70 26.90
C LYS A 127 -11.23 10.25 28.33
N ASN A 128 -11.28 9.40 29.35
CA ASN A 128 -11.06 9.76 30.74
C ASN A 128 -9.60 9.51 31.19
N HIS A 129 -8.66 9.32 30.25
CA HIS A 129 -7.26 9.02 30.49
C HIS A 129 -7.00 7.74 31.31
N GLN A 130 -7.94 6.80 31.28
CA GLN A 130 -7.79 5.51 31.96
C GLN A 130 -7.18 4.48 30.99
N PRO A 131 -6.28 3.59 31.50
CA PRO A 131 -5.70 2.54 30.69
C PRO A 131 -6.77 1.59 30.15
N VAL A 132 -6.57 1.16 28.91
CA VAL A 132 -7.39 0.14 28.25
C VAL A 132 -6.53 -1.08 27.96
N ASN A 133 -7.14 -2.27 28.02
CA ASN A 133 -6.52 -3.54 27.64
C ASN A 133 -7.54 -4.44 26.95
N ILE A 134 -7.05 -5.56 26.45
CA ILE A 134 -7.88 -6.50 25.68
C ILE A 134 -9.09 -7.03 26.48
N ASN A 135 -8.95 -7.23 27.80
CA ASN A 135 -10.04 -7.77 28.63
C ASN A 135 -11.19 -6.76 28.78
N LEU A 136 -10.89 -5.47 28.78
CA LEU A 136 -11.91 -4.42 28.87
C LEU A 136 -12.62 -4.23 27.53
N ILE A 137 -11.85 -3.94 26.47
CA ILE A 137 -12.43 -3.59 25.18
C ILE A 137 -12.98 -4.80 24.43
N GLY A 138 -12.35 -5.97 24.57
CA GLY A 138 -12.78 -7.19 23.91
C GLY A 138 -14.18 -7.60 24.30
N GLN A 139 -14.55 -7.48 25.62
CA GLN A 139 -15.91 -7.79 26.06
C GLN A 139 -16.95 -6.82 25.48
N ASP A 140 -16.63 -5.52 25.44
CA ASP A 140 -17.53 -4.50 24.87
C ASP A 140 -17.78 -4.74 23.37
N ILE A 141 -16.75 -5.18 22.63
CA ILE A 141 -16.85 -5.54 21.22
C ILE A 141 -17.75 -6.76 21.03
N ILE A 142 -17.53 -7.82 21.83
CA ILE A 142 -18.28 -9.09 21.74
C ILE A 142 -19.75 -8.86 22.06
N ASP A 143 -20.07 -8.08 23.09
CA ASP A 143 -21.44 -7.76 23.49
C ASP A 143 -22.18 -7.04 22.36
N SER A 144 -21.54 -6.04 21.73
CA SER A 144 -22.12 -5.31 20.60
C SER A 144 -22.24 -6.19 19.35
N TYR A 145 -21.22 -7.00 19.03
CA TYR A 145 -21.29 -7.91 17.88
C TYR A 145 -22.37 -8.97 18.04
N THR A 146 -22.53 -9.52 19.24
CA THR A 146 -23.60 -10.48 19.54
C THR A 146 -24.97 -9.87 19.29
N TRP A 147 -25.16 -8.62 19.71
CA TRP A 147 -26.40 -7.90 19.40
C TRP A 147 -26.61 -7.71 17.89
N LEU A 148 -25.55 -7.27 17.17
CA LEU A 148 -25.58 -7.10 15.72
C LEU A 148 -25.89 -8.42 15.01
N TYR A 149 -25.24 -9.50 15.40
CA TYR A 149 -25.44 -10.83 14.83
C TYR A 149 -26.89 -11.29 14.92
N ASN A 150 -27.53 -11.09 16.07
CA ASN A 150 -28.90 -11.49 16.31
C ASN A 150 -29.96 -10.54 15.69
N ASN A 151 -29.57 -9.36 15.25
CA ASN A 151 -30.53 -8.35 14.73
C ASN A 151 -30.38 -8.08 13.24
N TYR A 152 -29.17 -8.14 12.68
CA TYR A 152 -28.89 -7.81 11.29
C TYR A 152 -29.27 -8.94 10.32
N SER A 153 -29.98 -8.61 9.24
CA SER A 153 -30.41 -9.59 8.22
C SER A 153 -29.28 -10.19 7.40
N GLY A 154 -28.10 -9.57 7.37
CA GLY A 154 -26.88 -10.12 6.80
C GLY A 154 -26.22 -11.19 7.68
N PHE A 155 -26.70 -11.38 8.90
CA PHE A 155 -26.32 -12.44 9.85
C PHE A 155 -27.53 -13.31 10.18
N ALA A 156 -27.89 -13.46 11.46
CA ALA A 156 -29.01 -14.29 11.92
C ALA A 156 -30.30 -13.50 12.19
N GLY A 157 -30.28 -12.17 12.06
CA GLY A 157 -31.43 -11.30 12.35
C GLY A 157 -32.29 -10.98 11.14
N ASN A 158 -33.09 -9.94 11.24
CA ASN A 158 -34.04 -9.54 10.21
C ASN A 158 -34.07 -8.01 9.89
N LYS A 159 -33.26 -7.20 10.57
CA LYS A 159 -33.17 -5.75 10.33
C LYS A 159 -32.24 -5.45 9.19
N THR A 160 -32.55 -4.43 8.42
CA THR A 160 -31.68 -3.89 7.36
C THR A 160 -30.44 -3.23 7.95
N LEU A 161 -29.40 -3.05 7.15
CA LEU A 161 -28.19 -2.34 7.58
C LEU A 161 -28.51 -0.89 8.01
N ASP A 162 -29.40 -0.21 7.31
CA ASP A 162 -29.82 1.17 7.65
C ASP A 162 -30.54 1.26 9.01
N GLU A 163 -31.28 0.23 9.38
CA GLU A 163 -31.90 0.13 10.72
C GLU A 163 -30.85 -0.15 11.79
N ILE A 164 -29.90 -1.02 11.49
CA ILE A 164 -28.78 -1.38 12.38
C ILE A 164 -27.89 -0.15 12.63
N LYS A 165 -27.58 0.64 11.64
CA LYS A 165 -26.75 1.85 11.76
C LYS A 165 -27.33 2.91 12.70
N LYS A 166 -28.62 2.87 12.98
CA LYS A 166 -29.30 3.78 13.94
C LYS A 166 -29.14 3.35 15.40
N ASN A 167 -28.59 2.16 15.65
CA ASN A 167 -28.46 1.62 17.01
C ASN A 167 -27.02 1.82 17.53
N SER A 168 -26.86 2.22 18.79
CA SER A 168 -25.56 2.47 19.41
C SER A 168 -24.62 1.25 19.40
N ASN A 169 -25.14 0.02 19.39
CA ASN A 169 -24.32 -1.17 19.24
C ASN A 169 -23.50 -1.19 17.95
N TYR A 170 -24.05 -0.65 16.83
CA TYR A 170 -23.32 -0.55 15.59
C TYR A 170 -22.08 0.35 15.74
N MET A 171 -22.27 1.59 16.18
CA MET A 171 -21.15 2.51 16.38
C MET A 171 -20.18 2.02 17.45
N ASN A 172 -20.66 1.39 18.53
CA ASN A 172 -19.80 0.84 19.55
C ASN A 172 -18.90 -0.26 19.00
N PHE A 173 -19.45 -1.17 18.19
CA PHE A 173 -18.73 -2.25 17.56
C PHE A 173 -17.65 -1.71 16.59
N ILE A 174 -18.05 -0.89 15.60
CA ILE A 174 -17.11 -0.47 14.56
C ILE A 174 -15.98 0.39 15.12
N VAL A 175 -16.27 1.29 16.05
CA VAL A 175 -15.27 2.16 16.68
C VAL A 175 -14.31 1.35 17.54
N LYS A 176 -14.83 0.47 18.41
CA LYS A 176 -13.98 -0.31 19.32
C LYS A 176 -13.15 -1.36 18.57
N MET A 177 -13.66 -1.96 17.49
CA MET A 177 -12.88 -2.83 16.61
C MET A 177 -11.75 -2.07 15.92
N ARG A 178 -12.05 -0.90 15.33
CA ARG A 178 -11.02 -0.10 14.66
C ARG A 178 -9.97 0.43 15.65
N TYR A 179 -10.41 0.85 16.85
CA TYR A 179 -9.51 1.23 17.93
C TYR A 179 -8.64 0.05 18.37
N LEU A 180 -9.21 -1.16 18.50
CA LEU A 180 -8.47 -2.35 18.91
C LEU A 180 -7.35 -2.67 17.91
N TYR A 181 -7.61 -2.58 16.61
CA TYR A 181 -6.60 -2.75 15.58
C TYR A 181 -5.41 -1.79 15.79
N ASP A 182 -5.66 -0.50 15.96
CA ASP A 182 -4.60 0.48 16.22
C ASP A 182 -3.87 0.24 17.53
N ALA A 183 -4.62 -0.07 18.59
CA ALA A 183 -4.06 -0.28 19.92
C ALA A 183 -3.13 -1.50 19.97
N ILE A 184 -3.47 -2.59 19.27
CA ILE A 184 -2.60 -3.76 19.12
C ILE A 184 -1.34 -3.37 18.35
N GLY A 185 -1.47 -2.72 17.19
CA GLY A 185 -0.34 -2.32 16.34
C GLY A 185 0.62 -1.34 17.02
N GLY A 186 0.10 -0.43 17.84
CA GLY A 186 0.93 0.56 18.53
C GLY A 186 1.44 0.14 19.92
N SER A 187 1.02 -1.04 20.43
CA SER A 187 1.39 -1.49 21.78
C SER A 187 2.23 -2.76 21.82
N PHE A 188 2.17 -3.59 20.77
CA PHE A 188 2.83 -4.88 20.74
C PHE A 188 3.69 -5.05 19.49
N ASP A 189 4.61 -6.02 19.53
CA ASP A 189 5.51 -6.34 18.43
C ASP A 189 4.76 -6.80 17.18
N HIS A 190 5.42 -6.72 16.05
CA HIS A 190 4.87 -7.07 14.74
C HIS A 190 4.46 -8.54 14.63
N GLU A 191 5.14 -9.42 15.36
CA GLU A 191 4.78 -10.85 15.46
C GLU A 191 3.40 -11.09 16.07
N VAL A 192 2.90 -10.17 16.88
CA VAL A 192 1.56 -10.18 17.45
C VAL A 192 0.56 -9.44 16.57
N SER A 193 0.92 -8.23 16.14
CA SER A 193 -0.03 -7.29 15.53
C SER A 193 -0.40 -7.66 14.09
N TYR A 194 0.55 -8.03 13.24
CA TYR A 194 0.25 -8.34 11.84
C TYR A 194 -0.59 -9.61 11.62
N PRO A 195 -0.36 -10.73 12.34
CA PRO A 195 -1.24 -11.89 12.22
C PRO A 195 -2.69 -11.60 12.60
N TRP A 196 -2.92 -10.77 13.62
CA TRP A 196 -4.23 -10.60 14.24
C TRP A 196 -5.29 -10.09 13.24
N VAL A 197 -4.98 -9.09 12.43
CA VAL A 197 -5.94 -8.52 11.47
C VAL A 197 -6.33 -9.54 10.39
N THR A 198 -5.42 -10.43 10.01
CA THR A 198 -5.70 -11.46 8.99
C THR A 198 -6.77 -12.45 9.44
N TYR A 199 -6.94 -12.63 10.75
CA TYR A 199 -7.95 -13.53 11.31
C TYR A 199 -9.38 -13.02 11.13
N LEU A 200 -9.56 -11.74 10.84
CA LEU A 200 -10.88 -11.13 10.62
C LEU A 200 -11.54 -11.59 9.31
N PHE A 201 -10.81 -12.29 8.44
CA PHE A 201 -11.35 -12.97 7.24
C PHE A 201 -11.85 -14.39 7.53
N SER A 202 -11.81 -14.86 8.78
CA SER A 202 -12.23 -16.22 9.16
C SER A 202 -13.65 -16.54 8.69
N GLY A 203 -13.83 -17.75 8.16
CA GLY A 203 -15.08 -18.24 7.61
C GLY A 203 -15.32 -17.83 6.15
N MET A 204 -14.52 -16.95 5.57
CA MET A 204 -14.63 -16.56 4.15
C MET A 204 -13.90 -17.56 3.25
N SER A 205 -14.43 -17.81 2.08
CA SER A 205 -13.72 -18.43 0.96
C SER A 205 -12.78 -17.43 0.29
N LYS A 206 -11.81 -17.90 -0.50
CA LYS A 206 -10.93 -17.04 -1.30
C LYS A 206 -11.71 -16.09 -2.20
N LYS A 207 -12.82 -16.56 -2.79
CA LYS A 207 -13.67 -15.73 -3.63
C LYS A 207 -14.37 -14.62 -2.84
N GLU A 208 -14.87 -14.92 -1.65
CA GLU A 208 -15.51 -13.91 -0.79
C GLU A 208 -14.51 -12.84 -0.34
N VAL A 209 -13.24 -13.21 -0.06
CA VAL A 209 -12.18 -12.24 0.20
C VAL A 209 -11.89 -11.39 -1.05
N ALA A 210 -11.77 -12.01 -2.22
CA ALA A 210 -11.53 -11.27 -3.47
C ALA A 210 -12.66 -10.28 -3.78
N ASP A 211 -13.92 -10.72 -3.67
CA ASP A 211 -15.09 -9.84 -3.86
C ASP A 211 -15.07 -8.67 -2.87
N LEU A 212 -14.77 -8.94 -1.60
CA LEU A 212 -14.67 -7.92 -0.54
C LEU A 212 -13.58 -6.89 -0.85
N VAL A 213 -12.40 -7.32 -1.29
CA VAL A 213 -11.29 -6.43 -1.65
C VAL A 213 -11.63 -5.60 -2.89
N HIS A 214 -12.27 -6.20 -3.90
CA HIS A 214 -12.72 -5.48 -5.09
C HIS A 214 -13.75 -4.40 -4.74
N ASP A 215 -14.75 -4.73 -3.92
CA ASP A 215 -15.74 -3.78 -3.41
C ASP A 215 -15.06 -2.65 -2.62
N THR A 216 -14.07 -2.99 -1.79
CA THR A 216 -13.28 -2.02 -1.03
C THR A 216 -12.56 -1.04 -1.93
N ILE A 217 -11.89 -1.51 -2.98
CA ILE A 217 -11.15 -0.63 -3.92
C ILE A 217 -12.13 0.30 -4.65
N GLU A 218 -13.27 -0.22 -5.12
CA GLU A 218 -14.30 0.59 -5.79
C GLU A 218 -14.89 1.66 -4.84
N TRP A 219 -15.14 1.29 -3.59
CA TRP A 219 -15.61 2.22 -2.58
C TRP A 219 -14.54 3.27 -2.26
N GLN A 220 -13.28 2.87 -2.04
CA GLN A 220 -12.16 3.75 -1.72
C GLN A 220 -11.86 4.77 -2.83
N ASN A 221 -12.04 4.40 -4.10
CA ASN A 221 -11.87 5.33 -5.22
C ASN A 221 -12.80 6.55 -5.14
N ASN A 222 -13.92 6.40 -4.46
CA ASN A 222 -14.91 7.47 -4.25
C ASN A 222 -14.77 8.16 -2.88
N GLN A 223 -13.87 7.69 -2.00
CA GLN A 223 -13.65 8.30 -0.70
C GLN A 223 -12.65 9.46 -0.79
N PRO A 224 -12.83 10.52 0.02
CA PRO A 224 -11.84 11.57 0.14
C PRO A 224 -10.56 11.03 0.78
N ILE A 225 -9.41 11.53 0.32
CA ILE A 225 -8.13 11.29 0.98
C ILE A 225 -8.01 12.23 2.17
N GLY A 226 -7.79 11.67 3.36
CA GLY A 226 -7.70 12.48 4.58
C GLY A 226 -7.72 11.64 5.85
N LYS A 227 -7.71 12.31 6.98
CA LYS A 227 -7.86 11.67 8.29
C LYS A 227 -9.33 11.59 8.67
N VAL A 228 -9.76 10.43 9.15
CA VAL A 228 -11.11 10.18 9.68
C VAL A 228 -11.00 9.83 11.15
N THR A 229 -11.87 10.38 11.97
CA THR A 229 -11.93 10.09 13.41
C THR A 229 -13.30 9.55 13.78
N TRP A 230 -13.31 8.41 14.49
CA TRP A 230 -14.51 7.87 15.13
C TRP A 230 -14.40 7.94 16.65
N VAL A 231 -15.53 8.09 17.30
CA VAL A 231 -15.67 8.09 18.76
C VAL A 231 -16.79 7.12 19.15
N SER A 232 -16.53 6.25 20.13
CA SER A 232 -17.57 5.31 20.61
C SER A 232 -18.68 6.05 21.35
N PRO A 233 -19.93 5.56 21.28
CA PRO A 233 -21.08 6.22 21.89
C PRO A 233 -20.97 6.31 23.41
N ALA A 234 -21.39 7.44 23.97
CA ALA A 234 -21.34 7.67 25.42
C ALA A 234 -22.29 6.75 26.22
N ASP A 235 -23.43 6.40 25.63
CA ASP A 235 -24.41 5.46 26.19
C ASP A 235 -23.95 3.99 26.13
N MET A 236 -22.84 3.71 25.42
CA MET A 236 -22.19 2.41 25.29
C MET A 236 -20.73 2.43 25.77
N ALA A 237 -20.42 3.24 26.78
CA ALA A 237 -19.06 3.34 27.32
C ALA A 237 -18.48 1.96 27.70
N GLY A 238 -19.30 1.10 28.30
CA GLY A 238 -18.91 -0.25 28.68
C GLY A 238 -17.76 -0.30 29.68
N ARG A 239 -16.95 -1.37 29.59
CA ARG A 239 -15.79 -1.60 30.48
C ARG A 239 -14.55 -0.78 30.06
N ALA A 240 -14.37 -0.59 28.77
CA ALA A 240 -13.23 0.18 28.23
C ALA A 240 -13.41 1.71 28.36
N GLY A 241 -14.63 2.17 28.64
CA GLY A 241 -14.95 3.59 28.55
C GLY A 241 -15.18 4.05 27.11
N ILE A 242 -15.26 5.38 26.92
CA ILE A 242 -15.37 6.00 25.60
C ILE A 242 -13.97 6.06 25.00
N VAL A 243 -13.81 5.46 23.82
CA VAL A 243 -12.57 5.47 23.03
C VAL A 243 -12.72 6.26 21.75
N SER A 244 -11.59 6.71 21.20
CA SER A 244 -11.52 7.43 19.92
C SER A 244 -10.37 6.86 19.10
N VAL A 245 -10.55 6.78 17.79
CA VAL A 245 -9.55 6.31 16.85
C VAL A 245 -9.52 7.20 15.62
N THR A 246 -8.32 7.48 15.09
CA THR A 246 -8.12 8.29 13.89
C THR A 246 -7.22 7.54 12.93
N TRP A 247 -7.61 7.42 11.66
CA TRP A 247 -6.81 6.76 10.61
C TRP A 247 -6.75 7.59 9.34
N LYS A 248 -5.84 7.21 8.45
CA LYS A 248 -5.73 7.76 7.09
C LYS A 248 -6.69 7.01 6.17
N ASN A 249 -7.55 7.72 5.46
CA ASN A 249 -8.52 7.18 4.51
C ASN A 249 -8.16 7.58 3.08
N GLY A 250 -8.61 6.81 2.10
CA GLY A 250 -8.44 7.11 0.68
C GLY A 250 -7.34 6.29 0.02
N PHE A 251 -7.42 4.94 0.15
CA PHE A 251 -6.53 4.01 -0.57
C PHE A 251 -6.58 4.25 -2.08
N ARG A 252 -5.41 4.20 -2.76
CA ARG A 252 -5.28 4.32 -4.22
C ARG A 252 -4.21 3.36 -4.75
N LEU A 253 -4.45 2.78 -5.93
CA LEU A 253 -3.40 2.14 -6.70
C LEU A 253 -2.54 3.21 -7.38
N ILE A 254 -1.23 3.00 -7.42
CA ILE A 254 -0.26 3.96 -7.98
C ILE A 254 0.02 3.61 -9.45
N PRO A 255 -0.37 4.47 -10.42
CA PRO A 255 -0.18 4.20 -11.84
C PRO A 255 1.27 4.00 -12.26
N GLU A 256 2.19 4.72 -11.62
CA GLU A 256 3.63 4.60 -11.82
C GLU A 256 4.12 3.19 -11.50
N MET A 257 3.61 2.59 -10.41
CA MET A 257 3.98 1.23 -10.01
C MET A 257 3.38 0.19 -10.96
N GLN A 258 2.12 0.34 -11.40
CA GLN A 258 1.52 -0.52 -12.42
C GLN A 258 2.38 -0.53 -13.71
N THR A 259 2.82 0.65 -14.14
CA THR A 259 3.69 0.81 -15.32
C THR A 259 5.06 0.18 -15.09
N LEU A 260 5.65 0.34 -13.90
CA LEU A 260 6.96 -0.25 -13.55
C LEU A 260 6.90 -1.79 -13.59
N TYR A 261 5.88 -2.40 -12.99
CA TYR A 261 5.69 -3.86 -13.05
C TYR A 261 5.63 -4.35 -14.49
N LYS A 262 4.78 -3.72 -15.31
CA LYS A 262 4.64 -4.06 -16.73
C LYS A 262 5.96 -3.95 -17.50
N ASN A 263 6.72 -2.88 -17.27
CA ASN A 263 7.98 -2.65 -17.97
C ASN A 263 9.06 -3.67 -17.57
N LEU A 264 9.12 -4.05 -16.30
CA LEU A 264 10.00 -5.11 -15.81
C LEU A 264 9.66 -6.46 -16.43
N GLN A 265 8.37 -6.85 -16.41
CA GLN A 265 7.88 -8.09 -17.03
C GLN A 265 8.17 -8.11 -18.53
N GLN A 266 7.95 -7.02 -19.25
CA GLN A 266 8.29 -6.89 -20.69
C GLN A 266 9.80 -6.96 -20.97
N ALA A 267 10.62 -6.64 -19.97
CA ALA A 267 12.08 -6.80 -20.05
C ALA A 267 12.56 -8.22 -19.69
N GLY A 268 11.64 -9.15 -19.42
CA GLY A 268 11.95 -10.53 -19.03
C GLY A 268 12.38 -10.68 -17.56
N VAL A 269 12.06 -9.70 -16.71
CA VAL A 269 12.31 -9.76 -15.27
C VAL A 269 11.06 -10.33 -14.58
N ASP A 270 11.24 -11.33 -13.74
CA ASP A 270 10.14 -11.86 -12.93
C ASP A 270 9.85 -10.92 -11.76
N VAL A 271 8.59 -10.55 -11.62
CA VAL A 271 8.14 -9.65 -10.56
C VAL A 271 7.49 -10.45 -9.45
N TYR A 272 7.96 -10.27 -8.23
CA TYR A 272 7.43 -10.87 -7.00
C TYR A 272 6.86 -9.81 -6.08
N VAL A 273 5.79 -10.16 -5.37
CA VAL A 273 5.21 -9.33 -4.31
C VAL A 273 5.34 -10.06 -2.98
N ILE A 274 5.88 -9.37 -1.96
CA ILE A 274 6.00 -9.89 -0.60
C ILE A 274 5.40 -8.87 0.37
N SER A 275 4.20 -9.16 0.88
CA SER A 275 3.42 -8.26 1.75
C SER A 275 3.18 -8.85 3.13
N ALA A 276 3.05 -7.98 4.14
CA ALA A 276 2.63 -8.37 5.49
C ALA A 276 1.11 -8.53 5.65
N SER A 277 0.33 -8.22 4.62
CA SER A 277 -1.12 -8.43 4.58
C SER A 277 -1.49 -9.90 4.30
N ALA A 278 -2.77 -10.24 4.43
CA ALA A 278 -3.28 -11.59 4.14
C ALA A 278 -3.09 -11.98 2.66
N LEU A 279 -2.67 -13.22 2.41
CA LEU A 279 -2.33 -13.72 1.07
C LEU A 279 -3.46 -13.53 0.05
N ASP A 280 -4.69 -13.87 0.41
CA ASP A 280 -5.81 -13.79 -0.53
C ASP A 280 -6.22 -12.35 -0.83
N VAL A 281 -5.96 -11.40 0.08
CA VAL A 281 -6.13 -9.96 -0.14
C VAL A 281 -5.17 -9.49 -1.24
N ILE A 282 -3.88 -9.74 -1.08
CA ILE A 282 -2.86 -9.30 -2.05
C ILE A 282 -3.04 -10.00 -3.40
N LYS A 283 -3.26 -11.33 -3.40
CA LYS A 283 -3.49 -12.10 -4.62
C LYS A 283 -4.66 -11.53 -5.42
N SER A 284 -5.78 -11.20 -4.78
CA SER A 284 -6.98 -10.70 -5.46
C SER A 284 -6.71 -9.42 -6.29
N ILE A 285 -5.68 -8.67 -5.95
CA ILE A 285 -5.30 -7.44 -6.66
C ILE A 285 -4.24 -7.72 -7.71
N VAL A 286 -3.08 -8.23 -7.29
CA VAL A 286 -1.90 -8.25 -8.17
C VAL A 286 -1.96 -9.30 -9.27
N THR A 287 -2.80 -10.34 -9.12
CA THR A 287 -3.04 -11.35 -10.17
C THR A 287 -4.19 -10.97 -11.10
N THR A 288 -5.02 -10.00 -10.72
CA THR A 288 -6.20 -9.60 -11.49
C THR A 288 -5.83 -8.58 -12.56
N GLU A 289 -6.08 -8.92 -13.83
CA GLU A 289 -5.73 -8.09 -14.99
C GLU A 289 -6.29 -6.66 -14.90
N LYS A 290 -7.50 -6.50 -14.37
CA LYS A 290 -8.18 -5.22 -14.15
C LYS A 290 -7.28 -4.17 -13.45
N TYR A 291 -6.39 -4.60 -12.56
CA TYR A 291 -5.53 -3.70 -11.79
C TYR A 291 -4.15 -3.48 -12.40
N GLY A 292 -3.84 -4.13 -13.54
CA GLY A 292 -2.67 -3.81 -14.36
C GLY A 292 -1.31 -4.28 -13.83
N PHE A 293 -1.26 -5.11 -12.79
CA PHE A 293 -0.01 -5.68 -12.27
C PHE A 293 0.34 -7.00 -12.95
N SER A 294 -0.66 -7.85 -13.19
CA SER A 294 -0.54 -9.14 -13.90
C SER A 294 0.59 -10.04 -13.37
N VAL A 295 0.75 -10.07 -12.03
CA VAL A 295 1.74 -10.92 -11.37
C VAL A 295 1.24 -12.36 -11.33
N PRO A 296 2.05 -13.38 -11.72
CA PRO A 296 1.64 -14.78 -11.57
C PRO A 296 1.32 -15.13 -10.10
N GLU A 297 0.31 -15.96 -9.89
CA GLU A 297 -0.11 -16.34 -8.52
C GLU A 297 1.04 -16.96 -7.70
N SER A 298 1.93 -17.72 -8.34
CA SER A 298 3.12 -18.31 -7.72
C SER A 298 4.20 -17.29 -7.32
N HIS A 299 4.08 -16.03 -7.74
CA HIS A 299 5.00 -14.94 -7.41
C HIS A 299 4.48 -14.06 -6.27
N VAL A 300 3.38 -14.42 -5.63
CA VAL A 300 2.78 -13.64 -4.54
C VAL A 300 2.99 -14.37 -3.22
N TYR A 301 3.68 -13.71 -2.31
CA TYR A 301 3.95 -14.16 -0.96
C TYR A 301 3.38 -13.14 0.04
N ALA A 302 2.65 -13.62 1.03
CA ALA A 302 2.04 -12.78 2.04
C ALA A 302 1.75 -13.60 3.30
N MET A 303 1.10 -13.07 4.33
CA MET A 303 0.72 -13.85 5.50
C MET A 303 -0.16 -15.02 5.05
N HIS A 304 0.31 -16.23 5.31
CA HIS A 304 -0.26 -17.45 4.76
C HIS A 304 -1.30 -18.07 5.72
N PRO A 305 -2.61 -17.95 5.45
CA PRO A 305 -3.64 -18.50 6.31
C PRO A 305 -3.76 -20.02 6.13
N LEU A 306 -4.28 -20.70 7.17
CA LEU A 306 -4.78 -22.06 7.05
C LEU A 306 -6.24 -22.04 6.62
N TYR A 307 -6.63 -23.06 5.86
CA TYR A 307 -8.00 -23.27 5.39
C TYR A 307 -8.59 -24.51 6.07
N ASP A 308 -9.89 -24.47 6.32
CA ASP A 308 -10.64 -25.63 6.76
C ASP A 308 -10.92 -26.61 5.58
N LYS A 309 -11.65 -27.69 5.87
CA LYS A 309 -11.97 -28.72 4.86
C LYS A 309 -12.90 -28.23 3.76
N GLU A 310 -13.64 -27.18 4.01
CA GLU A 310 -14.55 -26.50 3.09
C GLU A 310 -13.82 -25.41 2.25
N GLY A 311 -12.50 -25.22 2.47
CA GLY A 311 -11.69 -24.21 1.78
C GLY A 311 -11.93 -22.80 2.27
N ARG A 312 -12.40 -22.64 3.51
CA ARG A 312 -12.60 -21.34 4.16
C ARG A 312 -11.43 -20.99 5.05
N LEU A 313 -11.13 -19.71 5.15
CA LEU A 313 -10.06 -19.22 6.01
C LEU A 313 -10.37 -19.52 7.48
N THR A 314 -9.34 -19.94 8.19
CA THR A 314 -9.40 -20.08 9.66
C THR A 314 -8.72 -18.87 10.32
N HIS A 315 -8.81 -18.75 11.64
CA HIS A 315 -8.04 -17.77 12.41
C HIS A 315 -6.68 -18.34 12.83
N SER A 316 -5.95 -18.92 11.86
CA SER A 316 -4.59 -19.45 12.08
C SER A 316 -3.75 -19.29 10.83
N LEU A 317 -2.47 -18.98 11.03
CA LEU A 317 -1.47 -18.95 9.98
C LEU A 317 -0.73 -20.28 9.90
N ASP A 318 -0.16 -20.58 8.73
CA ASP A 318 0.71 -21.73 8.52
C ASP A 318 2.02 -21.54 9.32
N PRO A 319 2.30 -22.36 10.35
CA PRO A 319 3.48 -22.21 11.20
C PRO A 319 4.79 -22.54 10.47
N TYR A 320 4.73 -23.18 9.30
CA TYR A 320 5.89 -23.52 8.49
C TYR A 320 6.21 -22.46 7.43
N TYR A 321 5.40 -21.40 7.37
CA TYR A 321 5.58 -20.30 6.44
C TYR A 321 6.13 -19.06 7.18
N PRO A 322 7.17 -18.39 6.66
CA PRO A 322 7.66 -17.17 7.29
C PRO A 322 6.55 -16.12 7.38
N GLN A 323 6.46 -15.43 8.50
CA GLN A 323 5.66 -14.20 8.55
C GLN A 323 6.35 -13.16 7.66
N THR A 324 5.64 -12.70 6.64
CA THR A 324 6.18 -11.88 5.53
C THR A 324 6.36 -10.42 5.92
N GLN A 325 7.02 -10.17 7.05
CA GLN A 325 7.42 -8.86 7.55
C GLN A 325 8.84 -8.92 8.13
N GLY A 326 9.57 -7.80 8.12
CA GLY A 326 10.93 -7.72 8.65
C GLY A 326 11.87 -8.80 8.05
N LYS A 327 12.50 -9.58 8.92
CA LYS A 327 13.39 -10.70 8.52
C LYS A 327 12.66 -11.78 7.72
N GLY A 328 11.37 -11.98 7.97
CA GLY A 328 10.57 -12.98 7.26
C GLY A 328 10.44 -12.70 5.77
N LYS A 329 10.50 -11.43 5.32
CA LYS A 329 10.58 -11.10 3.89
C LYS A 329 11.89 -11.62 3.26
N THR A 330 13.03 -11.42 3.92
CA THR A 330 14.31 -11.99 3.49
C THR A 330 14.29 -13.52 3.50
N GLU A 331 13.74 -14.14 4.54
CA GLU A 331 13.61 -15.61 4.63
C GLU A 331 12.74 -16.16 3.51
N THR A 332 11.65 -15.48 3.17
CA THR A 332 10.78 -15.83 2.05
C THR A 332 11.55 -15.80 0.73
N ILE A 333 12.34 -14.76 0.47
CA ILE A 333 13.19 -14.67 -0.74
C ILE A 333 14.18 -15.84 -0.78
N LYS A 334 14.90 -16.10 0.30
CA LYS A 334 15.91 -17.17 0.38
C LYS A 334 15.29 -18.56 0.23
N LYS A 335 14.14 -18.78 0.86
CA LYS A 335 13.51 -20.10 0.90
C LYS A 335 12.79 -20.47 -0.39
N PHE A 336 12.10 -19.51 -1.03
CA PHE A 336 11.16 -19.80 -2.10
C PHE A 336 11.53 -19.21 -3.46
N ILE A 337 12.37 -18.16 -3.51
CA ILE A 337 12.63 -17.41 -4.74
C ILE A 337 14.06 -17.59 -5.22
N GLN A 338 15.04 -17.25 -4.40
CA GLN A 338 16.46 -17.12 -4.76
C GLN A 338 17.05 -18.39 -5.43
N GLN A 339 16.59 -19.57 -5.04
CA GLN A 339 17.04 -20.85 -5.59
C GLN A 339 16.75 -20.99 -7.11
N HIS A 340 15.71 -20.31 -7.63
CA HIS A 340 15.37 -20.30 -9.05
C HIS A 340 16.29 -19.38 -9.87
N TYR A 341 17.06 -18.51 -9.21
CA TYR A 341 17.94 -17.50 -9.81
C TYR A 341 19.41 -17.70 -9.42
N LYS A 342 19.89 -18.94 -9.37
CA LYS A 342 21.29 -19.31 -9.03
C LYS A 342 21.73 -18.73 -7.69
N ASN A 343 20.82 -18.60 -6.75
CA ASN A 343 21.01 -18.01 -5.42
C ASN A 343 21.47 -16.53 -5.44
N THR A 344 21.15 -15.78 -6.51
CA THR A 344 21.37 -14.32 -6.54
C THR A 344 20.24 -13.59 -5.83
N GLY A 345 20.51 -12.39 -5.35
CA GLY A 345 19.49 -11.48 -4.82
C GLY A 345 18.65 -10.82 -5.92
N PRO A 346 17.57 -10.12 -5.55
CA PRO A 346 16.72 -9.38 -6.49
C PRO A 346 17.51 -8.22 -7.12
N ILE A 347 17.29 -7.95 -8.42
CA ILE A 347 17.92 -6.78 -9.07
C ILE A 347 17.33 -5.46 -8.61
N LEU A 348 16.06 -5.47 -8.19
CA LEU A 348 15.34 -4.33 -7.63
C LEU A 348 14.52 -4.80 -6.43
N VAL A 349 14.61 -4.05 -5.33
CA VAL A 349 13.74 -4.20 -4.16
C VAL A 349 13.04 -2.88 -3.91
N ALA A 350 11.73 -2.92 -3.64
CA ALA A 350 10.96 -1.73 -3.28
C ALA A 350 10.19 -1.94 -1.98
N GLY A 351 10.13 -0.89 -1.14
CA GLY A 351 9.41 -0.88 0.14
C GLY A 351 9.33 0.53 0.73
N ASP A 352 8.75 0.68 1.93
CA ASP A 352 8.48 1.97 2.56
C ASP A 352 8.69 2.03 4.08
N SER A 353 8.91 0.88 4.72
CA SER A 353 8.88 0.78 6.18
C SER A 353 9.95 -0.14 6.76
N GLU A 354 10.01 -0.18 8.10
CA GLU A 354 10.88 -1.08 8.87
C GLU A 354 10.58 -2.57 8.56
N GLY A 355 9.33 -2.85 8.13
CA GLY A 355 8.93 -4.18 7.66
C GLY A 355 9.68 -4.65 6.41
N ASP A 356 10.32 -3.74 5.66
CA ASP A 356 11.03 -4.01 4.40
C ASP A 356 12.54 -3.93 4.51
N GLN A 357 13.05 -3.31 5.57
CA GLN A 357 14.46 -2.94 5.69
C GLN A 357 15.42 -4.12 5.54
N ASN A 358 15.02 -5.32 5.98
CA ASN A 358 15.84 -6.52 5.85
C ASN A 358 15.97 -6.92 4.38
N MET A 359 14.89 -7.07 3.62
CA MET A 359 14.99 -7.43 2.20
C MET A 359 15.71 -6.37 1.37
N MET A 360 15.73 -5.10 1.82
CA MET A 360 16.47 -4.01 1.17
C MET A 360 17.96 -4.04 1.44
N SER A 361 18.44 -4.64 2.54
CA SER A 361 19.84 -4.60 2.98
C SER A 361 20.55 -5.95 2.95
N ASP A 362 19.83 -7.07 2.98
CA ASP A 362 20.42 -8.41 3.16
C ASP A 362 21.01 -9.04 1.88
N PHE A 363 20.85 -8.40 0.71
CA PHE A 363 21.37 -8.91 -0.58
C PHE A 363 22.39 -7.94 -1.19
N ASN A 364 23.68 -8.28 -1.09
CA ASN A 364 24.78 -7.42 -1.55
C ASN A 364 24.81 -7.20 -3.07
N ASP A 365 24.22 -8.09 -3.83
CA ASP A 365 24.18 -8.08 -5.30
C ASP A 365 22.94 -7.35 -5.87
N THR A 366 22.02 -6.88 -5.01
CA THR A 366 20.93 -5.99 -5.41
C THR A 366 21.47 -4.75 -6.12
N LYS A 367 20.89 -4.44 -7.29
CA LYS A 367 21.32 -3.31 -8.12
C LYS A 367 20.69 -2.01 -7.69
N LEU A 368 19.37 -2.01 -7.42
CA LEU A 368 18.62 -0.85 -6.96
C LEU A 368 17.72 -1.21 -5.77
N VAL A 369 17.65 -0.29 -4.83
CA VAL A 369 16.69 -0.26 -3.73
C VAL A 369 15.83 0.97 -3.92
N LEU A 370 14.51 0.81 -4.06
CA LEU A 370 13.54 1.90 -4.19
C LEU A 370 12.77 2.06 -2.88
N ILE A 371 12.92 3.20 -2.23
CA ILE A 371 12.21 3.54 -1.00
C ILE A 371 11.10 4.55 -1.34
N ILE A 372 9.86 4.23 -1.02
CA ILE A 372 8.77 5.20 -1.05
C ILE A 372 8.84 6.02 0.24
N ASN A 373 9.08 7.30 0.10
CA ASN A 373 9.40 8.18 1.22
C ASN A 373 8.19 8.49 2.09
N ARG A 374 8.15 7.88 3.28
CA ARG A 374 7.18 8.16 4.35
C ARG A 374 7.78 8.90 5.52
N LEU A 375 8.97 9.47 5.36
CA LEU A 375 9.71 10.17 6.41
C LEU A 375 9.90 9.28 7.66
N ARG A 376 10.45 8.05 7.45
CA ARG A 376 10.72 7.12 8.55
C ARG A 376 11.86 7.64 9.41
N SER A 377 11.79 7.32 10.71
CA SER A 377 12.71 7.83 11.72
C SER A 377 14.18 7.53 11.38
N SER A 378 15.06 8.51 11.60
CA SER A 378 16.48 8.43 11.27
C SER A 378 17.26 7.40 12.09
N ASP A 379 16.70 6.88 13.18
CA ASP A 379 17.27 5.83 14.03
C ASP A 379 16.90 4.40 13.56
N THR A 380 16.22 4.28 12.42
CA THR A 380 15.90 3.00 11.79
C THR A 380 16.80 2.72 10.59
N ILE A 381 16.97 1.45 10.21
CA ILE A 381 17.75 1.09 9.02
C ILE A 381 17.17 1.75 7.75
N ILE A 382 15.85 1.77 7.59
CA ILE A 382 15.24 2.42 6.42
C ILE A 382 15.42 3.93 6.45
N GLY A 383 15.45 4.56 7.63
CA GLY A 383 15.79 5.98 7.78
C GLY A 383 17.25 6.28 7.36
N GLU A 384 18.20 5.43 7.77
CA GLU A 384 19.60 5.52 7.33
C GLU A 384 19.75 5.33 5.82
N LEU A 385 19.02 4.36 5.22
CA LEU A 385 18.98 4.15 3.77
C LEU A 385 18.39 5.37 3.05
N SER A 386 17.34 5.98 3.58
CA SER A 386 16.74 7.20 3.04
C SER A 386 17.72 8.38 3.09
N ALA A 387 18.43 8.55 4.20
CA ALA A 387 19.48 9.56 4.32
C ALA A 387 20.64 9.31 3.35
N LYS A 388 20.99 8.03 3.10
CA LYS A 388 22.00 7.65 2.11
C LYS A 388 21.52 7.98 0.69
N ALA A 389 20.25 7.73 0.34
CA ALA A 389 19.69 8.09 -0.95
C ALA A 389 19.80 9.61 -1.23
N VAL A 390 19.52 10.44 -0.22
CA VAL A 390 19.66 11.90 -0.33
C VAL A 390 21.12 12.31 -0.52
N ARG A 391 22.06 11.73 0.24
CA ARG A 391 23.51 12.05 0.11
C ARG A 391 24.11 11.61 -1.23
N ASP A 392 23.61 10.50 -1.80
CA ASP A 392 24.13 9.92 -3.03
C ASP A 392 23.33 10.35 -4.27
N TYR A 393 22.40 11.29 -4.12
CA TYR A 393 21.61 11.80 -5.23
C TYR A 393 22.49 12.30 -6.38
N ASN A 394 22.16 11.94 -7.61
CA ASN A 394 22.91 12.21 -8.84
C ASN A 394 24.30 11.54 -8.96
N LYS A 395 24.68 10.64 -8.07
CA LYS A 395 25.90 9.83 -8.25
C LYS A 395 25.64 8.63 -9.17
N ASP A 396 26.58 8.36 -10.07
CA ASP A 396 26.44 7.24 -11.03
C ASP A 396 26.39 5.86 -10.35
N ASP A 397 27.07 5.70 -9.23
CA ASP A 397 27.13 4.47 -8.44
C ASP A 397 26.02 4.36 -7.36
N ALA A 398 25.14 5.38 -7.27
CA ALA A 398 24.02 5.33 -6.32
C ALA A 398 23.11 4.13 -6.60
N LYS A 399 22.86 3.36 -5.55
CA LYS A 399 21.99 2.16 -5.58
C LYS A 399 20.67 2.36 -4.87
N ILE A 400 20.55 3.38 -4.01
CA ILE A 400 19.36 3.62 -3.19
C ILE A 400 18.65 4.85 -3.76
N LEU A 401 17.38 4.65 -4.07
CA LEU A 401 16.50 5.65 -4.64
C LEU A 401 15.41 5.99 -3.62
N LEU A 402 15.13 7.28 -3.45
CA LEU A 402 14.08 7.78 -2.57
C LEU A 402 13.02 8.47 -3.42
N GLN A 403 11.79 7.96 -3.41
CA GLN A 403 10.67 8.48 -4.18
C GLN A 403 9.67 9.18 -3.26
N GLY A 404 9.49 10.48 -3.45
CA GLY A 404 8.51 11.26 -2.72
C GLY A 404 7.07 11.06 -3.18
N ARG A 405 6.13 11.35 -2.26
CA ARG A 405 4.69 11.27 -2.52
C ARG A 405 3.93 12.43 -1.89
N ASP A 406 2.80 12.80 -2.47
CA ASP A 406 1.82 13.72 -1.88
C ASP A 406 0.71 12.91 -1.21
N GLU A 407 0.73 12.83 0.12
CA GLU A 407 -0.27 12.08 0.87
C GLU A 407 -1.65 12.75 0.87
N ASN A 408 -1.76 14.04 0.51
CA ASN A 408 -3.05 14.70 0.36
C ASN A 408 -3.75 14.34 -0.94
N LYS A 409 -3.00 13.84 -1.93
CA LYS A 409 -3.52 13.45 -3.24
C LYS A 409 -3.41 11.95 -3.53
N GLY A 410 -2.60 11.22 -2.76
CA GLY A 410 -2.37 9.79 -2.98
C GLY A 410 -1.58 9.50 -4.24
N GLU A 411 -0.62 10.35 -4.61
CA GLU A 411 0.18 10.26 -5.84
C GLU A 411 1.67 10.47 -5.57
N PHE A 412 2.53 10.01 -6.48
CA PHE A 412 3.96 10.32 -6.43
C PHE A 412 4.22 11.79 -6.74
N LEU A 413 5.33 12.30 -6.23
CA LEU A 413 5.89 13.60 -6.57
C LEU A 413 7.17 13.43 -7.39
N PRO A 414 7.44 14.27 -8.40
CA PRO A 414 8.70 14.25 -9.15
C PRO A 414 9.85 14.80 -8.28
N SER A 415 10.10 14.13 -7.15
CA SER A 415 11.04 14.57 -6.11
C SER A 415 11.27 13.45 -5.10
N GLN A 416 12.42 13.48 -4.40
CA GLN A 416 12.67 12.67 -3.21
C GLN A 416 11.82 13.08 -2.00
N SER A 417 11.33 14.33 -1.98
CA SER A 417 10.58 14.88 -0.85
C SER A 417 9.12 14.50 -0.89
N SER A 418 8.54 14.21 0.26
CA SER A 418 7.11 13.93 0.45
C SER A 418 6.39 15.09 1.14
N ILE A 419 5.07 15.13 0.94
CA ILE A 419 4.14 15.98 1.68
C ILE A 419 3.26 15.05 2.50
N LEU A 420 3.32 15.16 3.83
CA LEU A 420 2.50 14.36 4.73
C LEU A 420 1.04 14.81 4.72
N MET A 421 0.13 13.87 4.96
CA MET A 421 -1.31 14.12 5.00
C MET A 421 -1.69 15.21 6.03
N GLY A 422 -2.39 16.23 5.56
CA GLY A 422 -2.81 17.38 6.36
C GLY A 422 -1.73 18.47 6.50
N THR A 423 -0.63 18.37 5.76
CA THR A 423 0.42 19.40 5.69
C THR A 423 0.64 19.89 4.26
N ASN A 424 1.37 21.01 4.13
CA ASN A 424 1.84 21.50 2.83
C ASN A 424 3.39 21.49 2.73
N ASN A 425 4.07 21.02 3.77
CA ASN A 425 5.52 21.02 3.82
C ASN A 425 6.07 19.86 3.01
N LYS A 426 6.96 20.16 2.07
CA LYS A 426 7.68 19.21 1.24
C LYS A 426 9.03 18.89 1.91
N VAL A 427 9.21 17.67 2.39
CA VAL A 427 10.36 17.25 3.21
C VAL A 427 10.96 15.95 2.68
N SER A 428 12.30 15.88 2.60
CA SER A 428 13.00 14.67 2.16
C SER A 428 13.36 13.72 3.31
N LEU A 429 13.69 14.27 4.46
CA LEU A 429 14.07 13.52 5.67
C LEU A 429 13.32 14.11 6.88
N PRO A 430 13.02 13.30 7.93
CA PRO A 430 12.33 13.76 9.15
C PRO A 430 13.12 14.81 9.93
#